data_18ed2c46929414158898ebc3836f3002
#
_entry.id   18ed2c46929414158898ebc3836f3002
#
_cell.length_a   1.000
_cell.length_b   1.000
_cell.length_c   1.000
_cell.angle_alpha   90.00
_cell.angle_beta   90.00
_cell.angle_gamma   90.00
#
_symmetry.space_group_name_H-M   'P 1'
#
loop_
_entity.id
_entity.type
_entity.pdbx_description
1 polymer ?
#
loop_
_entity_poly.entity_id
_entity_poly.type
_entity_poly.pdbx_seq_one_letter_code
_entity_poly.pdbx_strand_id
1 'polypeptide(L)'
;AGTDISQFKSFSRPEDAINYEAMIEAVLQGIEQCKIPTIAALNGFVTGGGAAIAAACSIRIGSRSIKLGVPIAKTLGNCLAIANLRRFVQLVGPARTAHILLTSQLIDAEAALQAGIITELHEDQETVESRAEALARSMAEAAPLTLKATLMGLRRLQEATPLPDDHDLIQMCFGSADFKEGVTAFFEKRPANWQGK
;
A
#
# COMPACT_ATOMS: atom_id res chain seq x y z
N ALA A 1 2.19 2.69 10.07
CA ALA A 1 2.09 4.03 9.50
C ALA A 1 2.78 4.05 8.15
N GLY A 2 2.70 5.16 7.42
CA GLY A 2 3.17 5.26 6.05
C GLY A 2 4.63 5.71 5.90
N THR A 3 4.93 6.35 4.78
CA THR A 3 6.26 6.87 4.42
C THR A 3 6.58 8.14 5.20
N ASP A 4 7.87 8.50 5.28
CA ASP A 4 8.29 9.79 5.84
C ASP A 4 7.91 10.93 4.87
N ILE A 5 6.85 11.65 5.24
CA ILE A 5 6.29 12.76 4.45
C ILE A 5 7.21 13.99 4.46
N SER A 6 8.19 14.07 5.37
CA SER A 6 9.11 15.20 5.42
C SER A 6 9.90 15.39 4.12
N GLN A 7 10.13 14.31 3.39
CA GLN A 7 10.82 14.31 2.09
C GLN A 7 10.08 15.18 1.05
N PHE A 8 8.75 15.25 1.11
CA PHE A 8 7.94 16.02 0.16
C PHE A 8 8.17 17.53 0.23
N LYS A 9 8.69 18.03 1.36
CA LYS A 9 9.06 19.44 1.50
C LYS A 9 10.17 19.88 0.53
N SER A 10 11.01 18.95 0.11
CA SER A 10 12.12 19.22 -0.81
C SER A 10 11.74 19.13 -2.29
N PHE A 11 10.53 18.63 -2.59
CA PHE A 11 10.09 18.50 -3.98
C PHE A 11 9.89 19.87 -4.62
N SER A 12 10.58 20.11 -5.70
CA SER A 12 10.56 21.39 -6.43
C SER A 12 10.21 21.23 -7.90
N ARG A 13 10.38 20.03 -8.47
CA ARG A 13 10.13 19.70 -9.87
C ARG A 13 9.33 18.40 -9.97
N PRO A 14 8.57 18.20 -11.06
CA PRO A 14 7.84 16.95 -11.30
C PRO A 14 8.71 15.70 -11.25
N GLU A 15 9.99 15.82 -11.70
CA GLU A 15 10.94 14.71 -11.68
C GLU A 15 11.25 14.20 -10.27
N ASP A 16 11.19 15.06 -9.26
CA ASP A 16 11.40 14.67 -7.86
C ASP A 16 10.34 13.66 -7.42
N ALA A 17 9.09 13.87 -7.84
CA ALA A 17 7.98 12.94 -7.58
C ALA A 17 8.10 11.63 -8.37
N ILE A 18 8.47 11.70 -9.65
CA ILE A 18 8.68 10.51 -10.49
C ILE A 18 9.80 9.65 -9.90
N ASN A 19 10.92 10.26 -9.51
CA ASN A 19 12.05 9.55 -8.89
C ASN A 19 11.66 8.93 -7.53
N TYR A 20 10.85 9.65 -6.75
CA TYR A 20 10.32 9.13 -5.48
C TYR A 20 9.43 7.90 -5.70
N GLU A 21 8.46 7.98 -6.62
CA GLU A 21 7.59 6.83 -6.92
C GLU A 21 8.38 5.65 -7.49
N ALA A 22 9.40 5.89 -8.33
CA ALA A 22 10.28 4.84 -8.82
C ALA A 22 11.09 4.18 -7.69
N MET A 23 11.57 4.94 -6.71
CA MET A 23 12.26 4.42 -5.53
C MET A 23 11.32 3.55 -4.67
N ILE A 24 10.10 4.02 -4.41
CA ILE A 24 9.07 3.26 -3.67
C ILE A 24 8.73 1.97 -4.42
N GLU A 25 8.54 2.04 -5.73
CA GLU A 25 8.24 0.87 -6.55
C GLU A 25 9.36 -0.17 -6.48
N ALA A 26 10.63 0.25 -6.52
CA ALA A 26 11.76 -0.67 -6.38
C ALA A 26 11.74 -1.42 -5.02
N VAL A 27 11.38 -0.74 -3.94
CA VAL A 27 11.23 -1.35 -2.61
C VAL A 27 10.09 -2.38 -2.61
N LEU A 28 8.94 -2.02 -3.16
CA LEU A 28 7.77 -2.90 -3.19
C LEU A 28 8.00 -4.13 -4.09
N GLN A 29 8.62 -3.92 -5.25
CA GLN A 29 9.06 -5.03 -6.11
C GLN A 29 10.05 -5.96 -5.40
N GLY A 30 10.97 -5.41 -4.58
CA GLY A 30 11.87 -6.23 -3.76
C GLY A 30 11.13 -7.15 -2.80
N ILE A 31 10.02 -6.71 -2.22
CA ILE A 31 9.15 -7.54 -1.38
C ILE A 31 8.41 -8.58 -2.23
N GLU A 32 7.80 -8.17 -3.34
CA GLU A 32 7.08 -9.06 -4.25
C GLU A 32 8.00 -10.14 -4.85
N GLN A 33 9.25 -9.80 -5.16
CA GLN A 33 10.25 -10.72 -5.73
C GLN A 33 11.00 -11.52 -4.68
N CYS A 34 10.65 -11.41 -3.40
CA CYS A 34 11.25 -12.23 -2.36
C CYS A 34 11.08 -13.72 -2.69
N LYS A 35 12.17 -14.50 -2.58
CA LYS A 35 12.20 -15.91 -2.99
C LYS A 35 11.45 -16.85 -2.04
N ILE A 36 11.11 -16.33 -0.85
CA ILE A 36 10.32 -17.02 0.19
C ILE A 36 9.03 -16.25 0.42
N PRO A 37 7.95 -16.90 0.95
CA PRO A 37 6.73 -16.21 1.33
C PRO A 37 6.98 -15.10 2.34
N THR A 38 6.29 -13.97 2.17
CA THR A 38 6.33 -12.82 3.09
C THR A 38 4.99 -12.68 3.80
N ILE A 39 5.00 -12.37 5.09
CA ILE A 39 3.80 -12.19 5.92
C ILE A 39 3.78 -10.75 6.42
N ALA A 40 2.69 -10.06 6.17
CA ALA A 40 2.39 -8.78 6.81
C ALA A 40 1.53 -9.00 8.05
N ALA A 41 2.10 -8.80 9.22
CA ALA A 41 1.39 -8.76 10.51
C ALA A 41 0.92 -7.32 10.76
N LEU A 42 -0.38 -7.07 10.57
CA LEU A 42 -0.95 -5.72 10.56
C LEU A 42 -1.54 -5.36 11.92
N ASN A 43 -1.16 -4.19 12.44
CA ASN A 43 -1.69 -3.65 13.69
C ASN A 43 -1.81 -2.13 13.64
N GLY A 44 -2.87 -1.54 14.20
CA GLY A 44 -3.11 -0.11 14.22
C GLY A 44 -3.30 0.50 12.83
N PHE A 45 -2.71 1.67 12.58
CA PHE A 45 -2.83 2.36 11.29
C PHE A 45 -1.95 1.75 10.22
N VAL A 46 -2.56 1.27 9.15
CA VAL A 46 -1.93 0.69 7.95
C VAL A 46 -2.28 1.59 6.77
N THR A 47 -1.55 2.69 6.62
CA THR A 47 -1.89 3.75 5.66
C THR A 47 -0.75 4.10 4.71
N GLY A 48 -1.09 4.63 3.53
CA GLY A 48 -0.12 5.08 2.54
C GLY A 48 0.90 4.00 2.18
N GLY A 49 2.20 4.28 2.39
CA GLY A 49 3.28 3.32 2.15
C GLY A 49 3.16 2.02 2.96
N GLY A 50 2.62 2.08 4.19
CA GLY A 50 2.35 0.88 4.98
C GLY A 50 1.29 -0.03 4.35
N ALA A 51 0.25 0.55 3.74
CA ALA A 51 -0.75 -0.21 3.00
C ALA A 51 -0.16 -0.81 1.70
N ALA A 52 0.73 -0.09 1.03
CA ALA A 52 1.42 -0.59 -0.16
C ALA A 52 2.37 -1.76 0.16
N ILE A 53 3.13 -1.68 1.26
CA ILE A 53 3.97 -2.78 1.76
C ILE A 53 3.11 -4.00 2.09
N ALA A 54 1.99 -3.79 2.78
CA ALA A 54 1.05 -4.87 3.09
C ALA A 54 0.51 -5.53 1.82
N ALA A 55 0.16 -4.74 0.80
CA ALA A 55 -0.33 -5.25 -0.48
C ALA A 55 0.74 -6.04 -1.25
N ALA A 56 2.03 -5.67 -1.12
CA ALA A 56 3.15 -6.36 -1.76
C ALA A 56 3.54 -7.69 -1.07
N CYS A 57 3.13 -7.91 0.19
CA CYS A 57 3.40 -9.16 0.89
C CYS A 57 2.53 -10.32 0.37
N SER A 58 3.01 -11.57 0.51
CA SER A 58 2.29 -12.77 0.07
C SER A 58 1.03 -13.03 0.92
N ILE A 59 1.15 -12.89 2.24
CA ILE A 59 0.08 -13.14 3.21
C ILE A 59 -0.10 -11.91 4.08
N ARG A 60 -1.32 -11.61 4.46
CA ARG A 60 -1.69 -10.52 5.38
C ARG A 60 -2.63 -11.05 6.44
N ILE A 61 -2.26 -10.85 7.70
CA ILE A 61 -3.10 -11.11 8.87
C ILE A 61 -3.17 -9.83 9.71
N GLY A 62 -4.22 -9.63 10.48
CA GLY A 62 -4.40 -8.36 11.19
C GLY A 62 -5.04 -8.49 12.55
N SER A 63 -4.81 -7.48 13.40
CA SER A 63 -5.50 -7.32 14.67
C SER A 63 -6.81 -6.54 14.51
N ARG A 64 -7.68 -6.58 15.53
CA ARG A 64 -8.92 -5.79 15.57
C ARG A 64 -8.69 -4.28 15.52
N SER A 65 -7.47 -3.83 15.89
CA SER A 65 -7.14 -2.40 15.93
C SER A 65 -6.82 -1.80 14.56
N ILE A 66 -6.71 -2.59 13.48
CA ILE A 66 -6.29 -2.06 12.18
C ILE A 66 -7.26 -1.03 11.63
N LYS A 67 -6.69 0.02 11.06
CA LYS A 67 -7.35 1.03 10.23
C LYS A 67 -6.55 1.13 8.94
N LEU A 68 -7.10 0.58 7.85
CA LEU A 68 -6.38 0.41 6.59
C LEU A 68 -6.95 1.31 5.50
N GLY A 69 -6.06 1.96 4.74
CA GLY A 69 -6.45 2.75 3.57
C GLY A 69 -5.38 3.69 3.08
N VAL A 70 -5.72 4.48 2.06
CA VAL A 70 -4.80 5.45 1.44
C VAL A 70 -5.52 6.79 1.31
N PRO A 71 -5.58 7.60 2.39
CA PRO A 71 -6.41 8.81 2.44
C PRO A 71 -5.76 10.03 1.77
N ILE A 72 -4.95 9.84 0.70
CA ILE A 72 -4.13 10.88 0.07
C ILE A 72 -4.95 12.03 -0.51
N ALA A 73 -6.14 11.77 -1.05
CA ALA A 73 -7.02 12.81 -1.57
C ALA A 73 -7.53 13.78 -0.50
N LYS A 74 -7.54 13.37 0.78
CA LYS A 74 -7.92 14.22 1.92
C LYS A 74 -6.73 14.77 2.71
N THR A 75 -5.52 14.29 2.44
CA THR A 75 -4.33 14.65 3.24
C THR A 75 -3.29 15.39 2.42
N LEU A 76 -2.67 14.75 1.45
CA LEU A 76 -1.50 15.28 0.74
C LEU A 76 -1.83 15.81 -0.66
N GLY A 77 -2.93 15.36 -1.28
CA GLY A 77 -3.29 15.73 -2.64
C GLY A 77 -2.42 15.11 -3.73
N ASN A 78 -1.59 14.11 -3.37
CA ASN A 78 -0.82 13.33 -4.34
C ASN A 78 -1.66 12.19 -4.94
N CYS A 79 -1.09 11.45 -5.90
CA CYS A 79 -1.70 10.25 -6.46
C CYS A 79 -0.89 8.99 -6.08
N LEU A 80 -1.47 7.83 -6.35
CA LEU A 80 -0.74 6.56 -6.37
C LEU A 80 -0.23 6.31 -7.79
N ALA A 81 1.01 5.86 -7.91
CA ALA A 81 1.53 5.30 -9.15
C ALA A 81 0.67 4.11 -9.61
N ILE A 82 0.58 3.91 -10.92
CA ILE A 82 -0.27 2.86 -11.53
C ILE A 82 0.09 1.46 -11.02
N ALA A 83 1.36 1.20 -10.69
CA ALA A 83 1.80 -0.05 -10.10
C ALA A 83 1.12 -0.32 -8.74
N ASN A 84 1.01 0.71 -7.89
CA ASN A 84 0.32 0.60 -6.62
C ASN A 84 -1.20 0.46 -6.80
N LEU A 85 -1.81 1.19 -7.75
CA LEU A 85 -3.22 0.99 -8.10
C LEU A 85 -3.47 -0.45 -8.53
N ARG A 86 -2.61 -1.04 -9.37
CA ARG A 86 -2.71 -2.45 -9.79
C ARG A 86 -2.71 -3.39 -8.59
N ARG A 87 -1.83 -3.21 -7.59
CA ARG A 87 -1.78 -4.02 -6.38
C ARG A 87 -3.11 -4.02 -5.64
N PHE A 88 -3.69 -2.84 -5.43
CA PHE A 88 -5.01 -2.73 -4.78
C PHE A 88 -6.12 -3.35 -5.61
N VAL A 89 -6.14 -3.11 -6.93
CA VAL A 89 -7.14 -3.72 -7.84
C VAL A 89 -7.05 -5.24 -7.83
N GLN A 90 -5.86 -5.81 -7.81
CA GLN A 90 -5.67 -7.25 -7.72
C GLN A 90 -6.07 -7.82 -6.36
N LEU A 91 -5.89 -7.06 -5.30
CA LEU A 91 -6.20 -7.49 -3.94
C LEU A 91 -7.70 -7.48 -3.65
N VAL A 92 -8.43 -6.44 -4.04
CA VAL A 92 -9.84 -6.24 -3.65
C VAL A 92 -10.79 -5.97 -4.82
N GLY A 93 -10.29 -5.98 -6.04
CA GLY A 93 -11.04 -5.64 -7.23
C GLY A 93 -11.22 -4.13 -7.45
N PRO A 94 -11.60 -3.72 -8.68
CA PRO A 94 -11.63 -2.30 -9.05
C PRO A 94 -12.68 -1.49 -8.26
N ALA A 95 -13.85 -2.05 -8.00
CA ALA A 95 -14.93 -1.32 -7.31
C ALA A 95 -14.57 -0.97 -5.87
N ARG A 96 -13.98 -1.90 -5.09
CA ARG A 96 -13.55 -1.61 -3.71
C ARG A 96 -12.32 -0.71 -3.68
N THR A 97 -11.39 -0.88 -4.61
CA THR A 97 -10.26 0.03 -4.77
C THR A 97 -10.74 1.45 -4.99
N ALA A 98 -11.67 1.67 -5.95
CA ALA A 98 -12.25 2.99 -6.20
C ALA A 98 -12.93 3.55 -4.95
N HIS A 99 -13.73 2.75 -4.24
CA HIS A 99 -14.40 3.18 -3.01
C HIS A 99 -13.38 3.66 -1.96
N ILE A 100 -12.37 2.84 -1.63
CA ILE A 100 -11.36 3.16 -0.61
C ILE A 100 -10.58 4.43 -0.97
N LEU A 101 -10.12 4.54 -2.22
CA LEU A 101 -9.25 5.64 -2.65
C LEU A 101 -10.02 6.94 -2.85
N LEU A 102 -11.17 6.92 -3.53
CA LEU A 102 -11.94 8.14 -3.84
C LEU A 102 -12.63 8.71 -2.60
N THR A 103 -13.09 7.87 -1.68
CA THR A 103 -13.70 8.34 -0.42
C THR A 103 -12.66 8.69 0.63
N SER A 104 -11.41 8.24 0.45
CA SER A 104 -10.34 8.37 1.46
C SER A 104 -10.74 7.82 2.84
N GLN A 105 -11.66 6.85 2.88
CA GLN A 105 -12.07 6.21 4.12
C GLN A 105 -11.07 5.14 4.54
N LEU A 106 -10.81 5.09 5.83
CA LEU A 106 -10.11 3.96 6.42
C LEU A 106 -11.12 2.87 6.73
N ILE A 107 -10.84 1.66 6.28
CA ILE A 107 -11.62 0.48 6.62
C ILE A 107 -11.10 -0.15 7.91
N ASP A 108 -11.99 -0.72 8.68
CA ASP A 108 -11.66 -1.44 9.92
C ASP A 108 -11.28 -2.91 9.64
N ALA A 109 -11.02 -3.62 10.72
CA ALA A 109 -10.54 -5.00 10.67
C ALA A 109 -11.54 -5.97 10.03
N GLU A 110 -12.82 -5.84 10.40
CA GLU A 110 -13.90 -6.68 9.90
C GLU A 110 -14.12 -6.45 8.39
N ALA A 111 -14.13 -5.18 7.97
CA ALA A 111 -14.24 -4.84 6.56
C ALA A 111 -13.03 -5.29 5.75
N ALA A 112 -11.82 -5.23 6.33
CA ALA A 112 -10.59 -5.73 5.69
C ALA A 112 -10.62 -7.27 5.52
N LEU A 113 -11.14 -8.00 6.50
CA LEU A 113 -11.34 -9.45 6.42
C LEU A 113 -12.40 -9.79 5.35
N GLN A 114 -13.56 -9.15 5.38
CA GLN A 114 -14.62 -9.35 4.39
C GLN A 114 -14.18 -8.99 2.96
N ALA A 115 -13.29 -8.02 2.83
CA ALA A 115 -12.72 -7.62 1.56
C ALA A 115 -11.63 -8.59 1.04
N GLY A 116 -11.14 -9.52 1.87
CA GLY A 116 -10.02 -10.40 1.55
C GLY A 116 -8.66 -9.70 1.57
N ILE A 117 -8.56 -8.51 2.16
CA ILE A 117 -7.27 -7.82 2.35
C ILE A 117 -6.44 -8.57 3.37
N ILE A 118 -7.03 -8.97 4.48
CA ILE A 118 -6.45 -9.89 5.45
C ILE A 118 -7.16 -11.23 5.38
N THR A 119 -6.44 -12.30 5.67
CA THR A 119 -6.96 -13.67 5.64
C THR A 119 -7.30 -14.20 7.04
N GLU A 120 -6.77 -13.58 8.08
CA GLU A 120 -7.03 -13.90 9.48
C GLU A 120 -7.16 -12.61 10.31
N LEU A 121 -8.06 -12.64 11.30
CA LEU A 121 -8.29 -11.55 12.25
C LEU A 121 -8.02 -12.06 13.68
N HIS A 122 -7.21 -11.34 14.42
CA HIS A 122 -6.79 -11.64 15.79
C HIS A 122 -7.11 -10.49 16.72
N GLU A 123 -7.14 -10.74 18.03
CA GLU A 123 -7.59 -9.75 19.03
C GLU A 123 -6.66 -8.53 19.12
N ASP A 124 -5.34 -8.77 19.16
CA ASP A 124 -4.35 -7.74 19.43
C ASP A 124 -3.02 -7.95 18.66
N GLN A 125 -2.05 -7.10 18.91
CA GLN A 125 -0.74 -7.17 18.28
C GLN A 125 0.01 -8.44 18.65
N GLU A 126 0.00 -8.86 19.90
CA GLU A 126 0.76 -10.01 20.39
C GLU A 126 0.28 -11.31 19.72
N THR A 127 -1.03 -11.48 19.63
CA THR A 127 -1.64 -12.64 18.96
C THR A 127 -1.38 -12.66 17.46
N VAL A 128 -1.39 -11.49 16.78
CA VAL A 128 -1.02 -11.39 15.37
C VAL A 128 0.44 -11.76 15.13
N GLU A 129 1.36 -11.24 15.95
CA GLU A 129 2.79 -11.50 15.82
C GLU A 129 3.10 -12.99 16.09
N SER A 130 2.53 -13.55 17.15
CA SER A 130 2.64 -14.99 17.46
C SER A 130 2.11 -15.86 16.32
N ARG A 131 0.97 -15.48 15.73
CA ARG A 131 0.40 -16.21 14.59
C ARG A 131 1.26 -16.09 13.34
N ALA A 132 1.82 -14.91 13.07
CA ALA A 132 2.74 -14.73 11.94
C ALA A 132 3.98 -15.62 12.05
N GLU A 133 4.56 -15.73 13.26
CA GLU A 133 5.67 -16.64 13.51
C GLU A 133 5.27 -18.11 13.31
N ALA A 134 4.10 -18.53 13.80
CA ALA A 134 3.60 -19.88 13.62
C ALA A 134 3.40 -20.23 12.14
N LEU A 135 2.85 -19.30 11.35
CA LEU A 135 2.71 -19.43 9.89
C LEU A 135 4.08 -19.55 9.22
N ALA A 136 5.03 -18.70 9.60
CA ALA A 136 6.38 -18.71 9.03
C ALA A 136 7.08 -20.04 9.31
N ARG A 137 7.00 -20.57 10.53
CA ARG A 137 7.54 -21.88 10.93
C ARG A 137 6.91 -23.01 10.10
N SER A 138 5.58 -23.03 10.01
CA SER A 138 4.86 -24.05 9.22
C SER A 138 5.27 -24.02 7.73
N MET A 139 5.45 -22.83 7.15
CA MET A 139 5.93 -22.73 5.77
C MET A 139 7.40 -23.14 5.62
N ALA A 140 8.23 -22.93 6.64
CA ALA A 140 9.62 -23.36 6.61
C ALA A 140 9.77 -24.90 6.64
N GLU A 141 8.78 -25.63 7.15
CA GLU A 141 8.71 -27.10 7.13
C GLU A 141 8.10 -27.66 5.84
N ALA A 142 7.52 -26.82 4.99
CA ALA A 142 6.89 -27.25 3.74
C ALA A 142 7.91 -27.42 2.60
N ALA A 143 7.48 -28.10 1.52
CA ALA A 143 8.32 -28.34 0.34
C ALA A 143 8.75 -27.01 -0.33
N PRO A 144 10.04 -26.63 -0.30
CA PRO A 144 10.48 -25.29 -0.68
C PRO A 144 10.30 -25.00 -2.17
N LEU A 145 10.42 -26.01 -3.02
CA LEU A 145 10.20 -25.86 -4.46
C LEU A 145 8.72 -25.62 -4.80
N THR A 146 7.81 -26.22 -4.04
CA THR A 146 6.37 -25.99 -4.19
C THR A 146 6.01 -24.56 -3.82
N LEU A 147 6.50 -24.06 -2.68
CA LEU A 147 6.29 -22.66 -2.27
C LEU A 147 6.86 -21.70 -3.31
N LYS A 148 8.09 -21.96 -3.78
CA LYS A 148 8.74 -21.14 -4.80
C LYS A 148 7.94 -21.13 -6.12
N ALA A 149 7.52 -22.31 -6.60
CA ALA A 149 6.74 -22.42 -7.83
C ALA A 149 5.39 -21.70 -7.72
N THR A 150 4.72 -21.81 -6.57
CA THR A 150 3.45 -21.11 -6.30
C THR A 150 3.66 -19.58 -6.34
N LEU A 151 4.68 -19.06 -5.64
CA LEU A 151 4.98 -17.62 -5.66
C LEU A 151 5.30 -17.14 -7.08
N MET A 152 6.12 -17.88 -7.83
CA MET A 152 6.45 -17.52 -9.21
C MET A 152 5.21 -17.55 -10.11
N GLY A 153 4.33 -18.54 -9.95
CA GLY A 153 3.09 -18.66 -10.71
C GLY A 153 2.15 -17.49 -10.45
N LEU A 154 1.93 -17.13 -9.17
CA LEU A 154 1.10 -15.99 -8.78
C LEU A 154 1.65 -14.68 -9.35
N ARG A 155 2.98 -14.45 -9.31
CA ARG A 155 3.61 -13.26 -9.91
C ARG A 155 3.39 -13.17 -11.41
N ARG A 156 3.62 -14.26 -12.14
CA ARG A 156 3.40 -14.28 -13.59
C ARG A 156 1.96 -13.94 -13.95
N LEU A 157 0.98 -14.38 -13.16
CA LEU A 157 -0.42 -14.02 -13.35
C LEU A 157 -0.66 -12.52 -13.08
N GLN A 158 0.02 -11.95 -12.09
CA GLN A 158 -0.08 -10.52 -11.79
C GLN A 158 0.59 -9.64 -12.85
N GLU A 159 1.68 -10.12 -13.46
CA GLU A 159 2.47 -9.40 -14.46
C GLU A 159 1.99 -9.65 -15.90
N ALA A 160 0.98 -10.49 -16.12
CA ALA A 160 0.51 -10.89 -17.46
C ALA A 160 0.02 -9.72 -18.33
N THR A 161 -0.33 -8.58 -17.72
CA THR A 161 -0.70 -7.35 -18.44
C THR A 161 0.35 -6.26 -18.16
N PRO A 162 1.00 -5.68 -19.19
CA PRO A 162 1.92 -4.56 -19.00
C PRO A 162 1.24 -3.38 -18.31
N LEU A 163 1.99 -2.64 -17.47
CA LEU A 163 1.50 -1.40 -16.90
C LEU A 163 1.49 -0.30 -17.95
N PRO A 164 0.41 0.50 -18.03
CA PRO A 164 0.43 1.75 -18.79
C PRO A 164 1.39 2.76 -18.15
N ASP A 165 1.87 3.73 -18.93
CA ASP A 165 2.59 4.89 -18.43
C ASP A 165 1.66 5.76 -17.57
N ASP A 166 2.18 6.36 -16.49
CA ASP A 166 1.43 7.18 -15.55
C ASP A 166 2.15 8.49 -15.17
N HIS A 167 3.20 8.84 -15.92
CA HIS A 167 3.98 10.04 -15.64
C HIS A 167 3.12 11.31 -15.72
N ASP A 168 2.14 11.37 -16.61
CA ASP A 168 1.19 12.47 -16.72
C ASP A 168 0.33 12.63 -15.47
N LEU A 169 -0.12 11.53 -14.87
CA LEU A 169 -0.91 11.53 -13.64
C LEU A 169 -0.07 11.96 -12.42
N ILE A 170 1.17 11.46 -12.34
CA ILE A 170 2.12 11.84 -11.31
C ILE A 170 2.42 13.35 -11.42
N GLN A 171 2.75 13.83 -12.60
CA GLN A 171 3.02 15.27 -12.82
C GLN A 171 1.81 16.13 -12.49
N MET A 172 0.60 15.74 -12.90
CA MET A 172 -0.63 16.45 -12.60
C MET A 172 -0.84 16.65 -11.10
N CYS A 173 -0.65 15.60 -10.29
CA CYS A 173 -0.88 15.67 -8.86
C CYS A 173 0.28 16.35 -8.11
N PHE A 174 1.49 15.83 -8.23
CA PHE A 174 2.66 16.31 -7.49
C PHE A 174 3.14 17.70 -7.96
N GLY A 175 2.85 18.09 -9.20
CA GLY A 175 3.13 19.44 -9.73
C GLY A 175 2.13 20.50 -9.30
N SER A 176 1.00 20.13 -8.70
CA SER A 176 -0.11 21.02 -8.38
C SER A 176 0.18 21.96 -7.19
N ALA A 177 -0.54 23.09 -7.12
CA ALA A 177 -0.57 23.94 -5.95
C ALA A 177 -1.25 23.21 -4.77
N ASP A 178 -2.22 22.34 -5.05
CA ASP A 178 -2.92 21.55 -4.06
C ASP A 178 -2.00 20.56 -3.35
N PHE A 179 -1.03 19.93 -4.05
CA PHE A 179 -0.03 19.10 -3.38
C PHE A 179 0.82 19.89 -2.37
N LYS A 180 1.29 21.08 -2.76
CA LYS A 180 2.07 21.97 -1.86
C LYS A 180 1.25 22.39 -0.66
N GLU A 181 -0.02 22.77 -0.88
CA GLU A 181 -0.98 23.08 0.18
C GLU A 181 -1.21 21.86 1.11
N GLY A 182 -1.41 20.68 0.54
CA GLY A 182 -1.61 19.45 1.31
C GLY A 182 -0.44 19.12 2.22
N VAL A 183 0.79 19.21 1.70
CA VAL A 183 2.02 19.03 2.48
C VAL A 183 2.12 20.07 3.60
N THR A 184 1.88 21.36 3.30
CA THR A 184 1.91 22.44 4.30
C THR A 184 0.87 22.23 5.39
N ALA A 185 -0.38 22.01 5.01
CA ALA A 185 -1.49 21.79 5.93
C ALA A 185 -1.26 20.57 6.84
N PHE A 186 -0.67 19.49 6.30
CA PHE A 186 -0.32 18.31 7.08
C PHE A 186 0.65 18.63 8.22
N PHE A 187 1.73 19.39 7.94
CA PHE A 187 2.69 19.78 8.98
C PHE A 187 2.14 20.82 9.96
N GLU A 188 1.27 21.69 9.49
CA GLU A 188 0.59 22.71 10.33
C GLU A 188 -0.60 22.13 11.11
N LYS A 189 -0.93 20.84 10.91
CA LYS A 189 -2.07 20.13 11.56
C LYS A 189 -3.40 20.86 11.37
N ARG A 190 -3.64 21.39 10.18
CA ARG A 190 -4.87 22.07 9.79
C ARG A 190 -5.52 21.40 8.56
N PRO A 191 -6.80 21.64 8.29
CA PRO A 191 -7.41 21.25 7.02
C PRO A 191 -6.71 21.93 5.83
N ALA A 192 -6.55 21.20 4.73
CA ALA A 192 -6.06 21.75 3.47
C ALA A 192 -7.20 22.45 2.70
N ASN A 193 -6.82 23.52 1.96
CA ASN A 193 -7.75 24.28 1.13
C ASN A 193 -7.52 23.96 -0.35
N TRP A 194 -8.27 22.98 -0.85
CA TRP A 194 -8.12 22.48 -2.20
C TRP A 194 -8.68 23.46 -3.24
N GLN A 195 -7.91 23.73 -4.31
CA GLN A 195 -8.27 24.66 -5.39
C GLN A 195 -8.41 23.98 -6.77
N GLY A 196 -8.00 22.72 -6.91
CA GLY A 196 -8.00 22.00 -8.18
C GLY A 196 -6.95 22.51 -9.19
N LYS A 197 -5.80 23.00 -8.73
CA LYS A 197 -4.73 23.62 -9.54
C LYS A 197 -3.36 23.07 -9.17
#